data_fea653d40f0f5c990c038abb81e18c01
#
_entry.id   fea653d40f0f5c990c038abb81e18c01
#
_cell.length_a   1.000
_cell.length_b   1.000
_cell.length_c   1.000
_cell.angle_alpha   90.00
_cell.angle_beta   90.00
_cell.angle_gamma   90.00
#
_symmetry.space_group_name_H-M   'P 1'
#
loop_
_entity.id
_entity.type
_entity.pdbx_description
1 polymer ?
#
loop_
_entity_poly.entity_id
_entity_poly.type
_entity_poly.pdbx_seq_one_letter_code
_entity_poly.pdbx_strand_id
1 'polypeptide(L)'
;MPEAESRIALFPGAEPLAHREPPHNLEAEQALLGAVLVNNRAYERVSEFLRPEHFADPVNGRIFEACGRLIDRGQIATPVTLKGVFDQDEALKEVGGAAYLVRLAASVVTVINAEDYGREIRDCFLRRQLIEIGETIVNDAFQRDLDSPAPEQIEKAEAHLFNLAEDGQAEGGFTEFKAALAEAIAVTEAAFRRDGGLAGLSTGLIDLDNLLGGLHSSDLLILAARPAMGKTSLATNIAFDVATASIRDPGQPRQPVAFFSLEMSSEQLATRILAERTGISSEKLRRGQLNDDDFGKLVQASQDLERTPIYIDDTPAIPISTLRTRARRLKRQHGLALIVVDYLQLMRPSPGMRIDNRVQEISMISQGLKAIAKELNVPVLALSQLSRAVEQREDKRPVLADLRESGSIEQDADVVMFIFREEYYLAKAEPVQRPEESPEKFHDRHDQWLDLCNRAYGKAEVIISKQRHGPTGSVTLHFEGATTKFSNYVSEDHVPAH
;
A
#
# COMPACT_ATOMS: atom_id res chain seq x y z
N MET A 1 28.63 -14.98 -53.03
CA MET A 1 27.69 -14.22 -52.22
C MET A 1 28.40 -13.86 -50.94
N PRO A 2 28.68 -12.59 -50.64
CA PRO A 2 29.38 -12.19 -49.41
C PRO A 2 28.44 -12.14 -48.26
N GLU A 3 28.90 -12.66 -47.13
CA GLU A 3 28.27 -12.63 -45.81
C GLU A 3 28.01 -11.18 -45.37
N ALA A 4 26.76 -10.89 -45.03
CA ALA A 4 26.36 -9.64 -44.45
C ALA A 4 26.73 -9.64 -42.94
N GLU A 5 27.89 -9.08 -42.61
CA GLU A 5 28.20 -8.68 -41.22
C GLU A 5 27.18 -7.64 -40.75
N SER A 6 26.32 -8.01 -39.83
CA SER A 6 25.42 -7.08 -39.14
C SER A 6 26.22 -6.17 -38.21
N ARG A 7 26.55 -4.99 -38.68
CA ARG A 7 27.13 -3.92 -37.86
C ARG A 7 26.01 -3.31 -37.02
N ILE A 8 25.94 -3.70 -35.74
CA ILE A 8 25.24 -2.92 -34.72
C ILE A 8 26.01 -1.61 -34.56
N ALA A 9 25.38 -0.50 -34.91
CA ALA A 9 25.97 0.84 -34.72
C ALA A 9 26.06 1.12 -33.20
N LEU A 10 27.25 0.97 -32.64
CA LEU A 10 27.56 1.38 -31.29
C LEU A 10 27.57 2.93 -31.23
N PHE A 11 26.97 3.50 -30.16
CA PHE A 11 27.00 4.92 -29.87
C PHE A 11 28.47 5.44 -29.92
N PRO A 12 28.74 6.62 -30.50
CA PRO A 12 30.10 7.15 -30.57
C PRO A 12 30.61 7.47 -29.16
N GLY A 13 31.60 6.70 -28.70
CA GLY A 13 32.22 6.82 -27.36
C GLY A 13 32.26 5.56 -26.53
N ALA A 14 31.64 4.48 -26.95
CA ALA A 14 31.77 3.19 -26.28
C ALA A 14 33.05 2.48 -26.79
N GLU A 15 34.07 2.36 -25.96
CA GLU A 15 35.15 1.40 -26.19
C GLU A 15 34.59 -0.01 -26.34
N PRO A 16 35.21 -0.86 -27.23
CA PRO A 16 34.73 -2.25 -27.37
C PRO A 16 34.74 -2.91 -25.99
N LEU A 17 33.70 -3.68 -25.71
CA LEU A 17 33.52 -4.51 -24.50
C LEU A 17 34.66 -5.54 -24.38
N ALA A 18 35.89 -5.10 -24.14
CA ALA A 18 36.95 -5.95 -23.62
C ALA A 18 36.49 -6.45 -22.25
N HIS A 19 36.64 -7.73 -21.97
CA HIS A 19 36.29 -8.44 -20.74
C HIS A 19 36.27 -7.52 -19.51
N ARG A 20 35.10 -6.97 -19.21
CA ARG A 20 34.91 -6.18 -17.98
C ARG A 20 34.71 -7.19 -16.88
N GLU A 21 35.66 -7.27 -15.98
CA GLU A 21 35.48 -8.05 -14.76
C GLU A 21 34.33 -7.45 -13.94
N PRO A 22 33.46 -8.31 -13.36
CA PRO A 22 32.41 -7.83 -12.46
C PRO A 22 33.01 -7.02 -11.30
N PRO A 23 32.39 -5.91 -10.87
CA PRO A 23 32.90 -5.07 -9.80
C PRO A 23 33.16 -5.87 -8.52
N HIS A 24 34.39 -5.80 -8.02
CA HIS A 24 34.81 -6.44 -6.76
C HIS A 24 35.94 -5.65 -6.10
N ASN A 25 36.09 -5.83 -4.80
CA ASN A 25 37.18 -5.23 -4.03
C ASN A 25 37.69 -6.26 -2.99
N LEU A 26 38.55 -7.18 -3.47
CA LEU A 26 39.07 -8.26 -2.61
C LEU A 26 39.91 -7.72 -1.46
N GLU A 27 40.57 -6.56 -1.62
CA GLU A 27 41.35 -5.93 -0.55
C GLU A 27 40.42 -5.45 0.59
N ALA A 28 39.27 -4.85 0.26
CA ALA A 28 38.27 -4.46 1.25
C ALA A 28 37.65 -5.68 1.96
N GLU A 29 37.39 -6.78 1.23
CA GLU A 29 36.89 -8.03 1.81
C GLU A 29 37.89 -8.60 2.83
N GLN A 30 39.16 -8.71 2.44
CA GLN A 30 40.23 -9.23 3.31
C GLN A 30 40.48 -8.33 4.50
N ALA A 31 40.46 -7.01 4.31
CA ALA A 31 40.64 -6.05 5.40
C ALA A 31 39.47 -6.11 6.40
N LEU A 32 38.23 -6.23 5.94
CA LEU A 32 37.07 -6.40 6.82
C LEU A 32 37.16 -7.70 7.61
N LEU A 33 37.40 -8.83 6.94
CA LEU A 33 37.52 -10.13 7.63
C LEU A 33 38.66 -10.13 8.65
N GLY A 34 39.79 -9.54 8.30
CA GLY A 34 40.87 -9.35 9.22
C GLY A 34 40.46 -8.52 10.44
N ALA A 35 39.76 -7.40 10.24
CA ALA A 35 39.27 -6.57 11.33
C ALA A 35 38.30 -7.33 12.25
N VAL A 36 37.39 -8.15 11.69
CA VAL A 36 36.46 -9.02 12.45
C VAL A 36 37.23 -10.05 13.27
N LEU A 37 38.26 -10.71 12.70
CA LEU A 37 39.05 -11.73 13.36
C LEU A 37 39.94 -11.20 14.52
N VAL A 38 40.31 -9.91 14.43
CA VAL A 38 41.09 -9.22 15.49
C VAL A 38 40.18 -8.63 16.57
N ASN A 39 39.01 -8.10 16.15
CA ASN A 39 38.04 -7.49 17.05
C ASN A 39 36.60 -7.76 16.56
N ASN A 40 35.93 -8.68 17.25
CA ASN A 40 34.58 -9.10 16.84
C ASN A 40 33.53 -7.97 16.86
N ARG A 41 33.77 -6.83 17.55
CA ARG A 41 32.91 -5.64 17.45
C ARG A 41 32.86 -5.06 16.05
N ALA A 42 33.84 -5.35 15.20
CA ALA A 42 33.79 -4.95 13.79
C ALA A 42 32.64 -5.67 13.07
N TYR A 43 32.30 -6.90 13.42
CA TYR A 43 31.15 -7.63 12.90
C TYR A 43 29.83 -6.95 13.25
N GLU A 44 29.65 -6.53 14.51
CA GLU A 44 28.43 -5.86 14.96
C GLU A 44 28.10 -4.58 14.15
N ARG A 45 29.13 -3.86 13.68
CA ARG A 45 28.98 -2.63 12.89
C ARG A 45 28.50 -2.88 11.46
N VAL A 46 28.73 -4.06 10.92
CA VAL A 46 28.44 -4.38 9.51
C VAL A 46 27.35 -5.43 9.36
N SER A 47 27.03 -6.20 10.38
CA SER A 47 26.06 -7.30 10.34
C SER A 47 24.63 -6.85 10.05
N GLU A 48 24.29 -5.58 10.28
CA GLU A 48 22.98 -5.02 9.98
C GLU A 48 22.73 -4.94 8.46
N PHE A 49 23.76 -4.62 7.67
CA PHE A 49 23.62 -4.34 6.23
C PHE A 49 24.44 -5.26 5.32
N LEU A 50 25.43 -5.98 5.85
CA LEU A 50 26.31 -6.87 5.08
C LEU A 50 25.93 -8.34 5.29
N ARG A 51 25.89 -9.10 4.20
CA ARG A 51 25.55 -10.52 4.17
C ARG A 51 26.68 -11.32 3.51
N PRO A 52 26.79 -12.64 3.75
CA PRO A 52 27.80 -13.51 3.14
C PRO A 52 27.79 -13.48 1.60
N GLU A 53 26.62 -13.39 0.99
CA GLU A 53 26.41 -13.31 -0.47
C GLU A 53 26.92 -12.01 -1.10
N HIS A 54 27.19 -10.98 -0.30
CA HIS A 54 27.73 -9.71 -0.79
C HIS A 54 29.21 -9.80 -1.18
N PHE A 55 29.92 -10.80 -0.68
CA PHE A 55 31.33 -10.99 -1.00
C PHE A 55 31.50 -11.54 -2.43
N ALA A 56 32.50 -11.01 -3.16
CA ALA A 56 32.84 -11.50 -4.47
C ALA A 56 33.58 -12.84 -4.42
N ASP A 57 34.43 -13.01 -3.40
CA ASP A 57 35.08 -14.30 -3.14
C ASP A 57 34.16 -15.16 -2.25
N PRO A 58 33.64 -16.30 -2.74
CA PRO A 58 32.81 -17.19 -1.96
C PRO A 58 33.47 -17.73 -0.68
N VAL A 59 34.80 -17.80 -0.64
CA VAL A 59 35.56 -18.22 0.55
C VAL A 59 35.46 -17.14 1.62
N ASN A 60 35.61 -15.88 1.24
CA ASN A 60 35.47 -14.73 2.14
C ASN A 60 34.04 -14.65 2.71
N GLY A 61 33.02 -14.86 1.87
CA GLY A 61 31.62 -14.93 2.30
C GLY A 61 31.37 -16.01 3.38
N ARG A 62 31.90 -17.21 3.17
CA ARG A 62 31.80 -18.31 4.16
C ARG A 62 32.56 -18.02 5.46
N ILE A 63 33.71 -17.38 5.38
CA ILE A 63 34.46 -16.96 6.59
C ILE A 63 33.63 -15.94 7.37
N PHE A 64 33.02 -14.96 6.67
CA PHE A 64 32.14 -13.97 7.30
C PHE A 64 30.95 -14.64 7.99
N GLU A 65 30.27 -15.58 7.31
CA GLU A 65 29.17 -16.35 7.86
C GLU A 65 29.58 -17.16 9.11
N ALA A 66 30.71 -17.82 9.04
CA ALA A 66 31.23 -18.61 10.19
C ALA A 66 31.60 -17.72 11.39
N CYS A 67 32.17 -16.52 11.13
CA CYS A 67 32.37 -15.51 12.18
C CYS A 67 31.06 -15.13 12.84
N GLY A 68 30.03 -14.83 12.06
CA GLY A 68 28.68 -14.49 12.55
C GLY A 68 28.10 -15.58 13.43
N ARG A 69 28.11 -16.83 12.97
CA ARG A 69 27.59 -17.98 13.74
C ARG A 69 28.27 -18.18 15.10
N LEU A 70 29.56 -17.89 15.19
CA LEU A 70 30.27 -17.96 16.47
C LEU A 70 29.90 -16.80 17.39
N ILE A 71 29.87 -15.57 16.85
CA ILE A 71 29.55 -14.35 17.60
C ILE A 71 28.12 -14.41 18.13
N ASP A 72 27.16 -14.84 17.33
CA ASP A 72 25.73 -14.98 17.71
C ASP A 72 25.55 -16.00 18.86
N ARG A 73 26.47 -16.99 18.99
CA ARG A 73 26.50 -17.94 20.10
C ARG A 73 27.27 -17.43 21.31
N GLY A 74 27.70 -16.16 21.30
CA GLY A 74 28.52 -15.58 22.36
C GLY A 74 29.98 -16.08 22.40
N GLN A 75 30.45 -16.70 21.32
CA GLN A 75 31.81 -17.19 21.17
C GLN A 75 32.68 -16.17 20.43
N ILE A 76 33.98 -16.19 20.68
CA ILE A 76 34.91 -15.30 20.00
C ILE A 76 35.35 -15.92 18.68
N ALA A 77 35.14 -15.22 17.58
CA ALA A 77 35.62 -15.58 16.24
C ALA A 77 37.10 -15.17 16.11
N THR A 78 37.99 -16.13 16.05
CA THR A 78 39.46 -15.96 15.88
C THR A 78 39.96 -16.98 14.86
N PRO A 79 41.15 -16.80 14.27
CA PRO A 79 41.75 -17.81 13.39
C PRO A 79 41.85 -19.21 14.04
N VAL A 80 41.99 -19.27 15.37
CA VAL A 80 42.08 -20.52 16.11
C VAL A 80 40.71 -21.21 16.25
N THR A 81 39.68 -20.47 16.63
CA THR A 81 38.33 -21.02 16.79
C THR A 81 37.69 -21.41 15.44
N LEU A 82 37.97 -20.67 14.37
CA LEU A 82 37.51 -20.98 13.03
C LEU A 82 38.23 -22.15 12.38
N LYS A 83 39.49 -22.44 12.78
CA LYS A 83 40.25 -23.55 12.22
C LYS A 83 39.48 -24.87 12.26
N GLY A 84 38.87 -25.20 13.41
CA GLY A 84 38.10 -26.44 13.55
C GLY A 84 36.84 -26.51 12.65
N VAL A 85 36.26 -25.34 12.27
CA VAL A 85 35.12 -25.26 11.38
C VAL A 85 35.56 -25.52 9.93
N PHE A 86 36.75 -25.07 9.54
CA PHE A 86 37.24 -25.10 8.17
C PHE A 86 38.25 -26.19 7.86
N ASP A 87 38.65 -27.03 8.82
CA ASP A 87 39.58 -28.13 8.58
C ASP A 87 39.10 -29.14 7.54
N GLN A 88 37.77 -29.18 7.29
CA GLN A 88 37.14 -30.05 6.30
C GLN A 88 36.71 -29.30 5.01
N ASP A 89 36.92 -27.99 4.93
CA ASP A 89 36.51 -27.17 3.78
C ASP A 89 37.60 -27.20 2.69
N GLU A 90 37.29 -27.83 1.54
CA GLU A 90 38.22 -27.98 0.42
C GLU A 90 38.62 -26.64 -0.20
N ALA A 91 37.65 -25.70 -0.38
CA ALA A 91 37.92 -24.41 -1.00
C ALA A 91 38.80 -23.52 -0.12
N LEU A 92 38.72 -23.61 1.22
CA LEU A 92 39.65 -22.94 2.11
C LEU A 92 41.05 -23.55 2.05
N LYS A 93 41.14 -24.87 1.81
CA LYS A 93 42.45 -25.53 1.62
C LYS A 93 43.15 -25.01 0.35
N GLU A 94 42.42 -24.74 -0.74
CA GLU A 94 42.97 -24.19 -1.98
C GLU A 94 43.61 -22.82 -1.78
N VAL A 95 43.00 -21.92 -0.97
CA VAL A 95 43.53 -20.57 -0.70
C VAL A 95 44.57 -20.53 0.44
N GLY A 96 44.93 -21.71 1.00
CA GLY A 96 45.97 -21.84 2.01
C GLY A 96 45.49 -22.24 3.42
N GLY A 97 44.25 -22.68 3.57
CA GLY A 97 43.70 -23.25 4.79
C GLY A 97 43.75 -22.31 6.00
N ALA A 98 44.07 -22.86 7.17
CA ALA A 98 44.17 -22.06 8.39
C ALA A 98 45.23 -20.93 8.31
N ALA A 99 46.24 -21.07 7.46
CA ALA A 99 47.25 -20.02 7.24
C ALA A 99 46.64 -18.77 6.56
N TYR A 100 45.57 -18.95 5.77
CA TYR A 100 44.81 -17.81 5.19
C TYR A 100 44.14 -16.98 6.27
N LEU A 101 43.49 -17.60 7.23
CA LEU A 101 42.84 -16.90 8.37
C LEU A 101 43.89 -16.13 9.23
N VAL A 102 45.07 -16.68 9.40
CA VAL A 102 46.17 -16.00 10.11
C VAL A 102 46.66 -14.78 9.30
N ARG A 103 46.81 -14.93 7.99
CA ARG A 103 47.18 -13.80 7.11
C ARG A 103 46.17 -12.69 7.15
N LEU A 104 44.86 -13.00 7.08
CA LEU A 104 43.78 -12.03 7.21
C LEU A 104 43.89 -11.25 8.52
N ALA A 105 44.06 -11.93 9.63
CA ALA A 105 44.23 -11.28 10.94
C ALA A 105 45.52 -10.46 11.06
N ALA A 106 46.59 -10.85 10.35
CA ALA A 106 47.87 -10.15 10.37
C ALA A 106 47.93 -8.93 9.44
N SER A 107 47.05 -8.86 8.42
CA SER A 107 47.01 -7.77 7.43
C SER A 107 46.27 -6.51 7.92
N VAL A 108 45.67 -6.55 9.10
CA VAL A 108 44.86 -5.45 9.65
C VAL A 108 45.73 -4.25 10.02
N VAL A 109 45.54 -3.14 9.34
CA VAL A 109 46.19 -1.85 9.66
C VAL A 109 45.37 -1.04 10.65
N THR A 110 44.03 -1.11 10.59
CA THR A 110 43.12 -0.41 11.51
C THR A 110 41.73 -1.06 11.55
N VAL A 111 41.18 -1.23 12.76
CA VAL A 111 39.78 -1.74 12.98
C VAL A 111 38.74 -0.63 12.79
N ILE A 112 39.16 0.63 12.64
CA ILE A 112 38.27 1.82 12.64
C ILE A 112 37.41 1.88 11.39
N ASN A 113 37.88 1.38 10.26
CA ASN A 113 37.23 1.50 8.94
C ASN A 113 36.38 0.29 8.53
N ALA A 114 36.02 -0.60 9.46
CA ALA A 114 35.24 -1.80 9.11
C ALA A 114 33.91 -1.48 8.41
N GLU A 115 33.27 -0.41 8.82
CA GLU A 115 31.99 0.03 8.21
C GLU A 115 32.18 0.49 6.77
N ASP A 116 33.23 1.25 6.49
CA ASP A 116 33.55 1.73 5.13
C ASP A 116 33.87 0.56 4.19
N TYR A 117 34.63 -0.44 4.68
CA TYR A 117 34.89 -1.67 3.93
C TYR A 117 33.59 -2.45 3.66
N GLY A 118 32.71 -2.56 4.66
CA GLY A 118 31.42 -3.20 4.49
C GLY A 118 30.55 -2.50 3.45
N ARG A 119 30.52 -1.18 3.44
CA ARG A 119 29.78 -0.36 2.44
C ARG A 119 30.35 -0.54 1.03
N GLU A 120 31.66 -0.57 0.87
CA GLU A 120 32.32 -0.81 -0.41
C GLU A 120 32.01 -2.21 -0.97
N ILE A 121 32.06 -3.24 -0.13
CA ILE A 121 31.69 -4.62 -0.50
C ILE A 121 30.24 -4.68 -0.97
N ARG A 122 29.34 -4.01 -0.26
CA ARG A 122 27.92 -3.94 -0.60
C ARG A 122 27.68 -3.17 -1.91
N ASP A 123 28.37 -2.04 -2.16
CA ASP A 123 28.27 -1.30 -3.41
C ASP A 123 28.72 -2.15 -4.60
N CYS A 124 29.84 -2.86 -4.46
CA CYS A 124 30.30 -3.81 -5.46
C CYS A 124 29.28 -4.92 -5.74
N PHE A 125 28.63 -5.46 -4.70
CA PHE A 125 27.56 -6.46 -4.84
C PHE A 125 26.37 -5.89 -5.62
N LEU A 126 25.87 -4.71 -5.23
CA LEU A 126 24.73 -4.09 -5.91
C LEU A 126 25.02 -3.84 -7.41
N ARG A 127 26.26 -3.46 -7.73
CA ARG A 127 26.69 -3.29 -9.14
C ARG A 127 26.71 -4.62 -9.89
N ARG A 128 27.14 -5.72 -9.26
CA ARG A 128 27.09 -7.07 -9.86
C ARG A 128 25.65 -7.49 -10.12
N GLN A 129 24.76 -7.26 -9.17
CA GLN A 129 23.33 -7.55 -9.33
C GLN A 129 22.69 -6.71 -10.46
N LEU A 130 23.06 -5.43 -10.59
CA LEU A 130 22.62 -4.58 -11.71
C LEU A 130 23.08 -5.13 -13.06
N ILE A 131 24.32 -5.65 -13.16
CA ILE A 131 24.83 -6.29 -14.38
C ILE A 131 24.02 -7.56 -14.69
N GLU A 132 23.81 -8.43 -13.72
CA GLU A 132 23.06 -9.67 -13.87
C GLU A 132 21.61 -9.43 -14.32
N ILE A 133 20.92 -8.45 -13.69
CA ILE A 133 19.58 -8.03 -14.10
C ILE A 133 19.61 -7.49 -15.54
N GLY A 134 20.59 -6.67 -15.87
CA GLY A 134 20.75 -6.13 -17.24
C GLY A 134 20.95 -7.22 -18.29
N GLU A 135 21.81 -8.22 -18.02
CA GLU A 135 22.03 -9.37 -18.88
C GLU A 135 20.76 -10.22 -19.02
N THR A 136 20.03 -10.44 -17.93
CA THR A 136 18.75 -11.16 -17.95
C THR A 136 17.72 -10.44 -18.83
N ILE A 137 17.57 -9.12 -18.65
CA ILE A 137 16.65 -8.31 -19.49
C ILE A 137 17.02 -8.41 -20.97
N VAL A 138 18.31 -8.32 -21.30
CA VAL A 138 18.78 -8.43 -22.70
C VAL A 138 18.49 -9.83 -23.25
N ASN A 139 18.79 -10.90 -22.48
CA ASN A 139 18.59 -12.27 -22.90
C ASN A 139 17.10 -12.58 -23.10
N ASP A 140 16.24 -12.15 -22.17
CA ASP A 140 14.79 -12.33 -22.26
C ASP A 140 14.19 -11.58 -23.47
N ALA A 141 14.70 -10.38 -23.77
CA ALA A 141 14.23 -9.59 -24.91
C ALA A 141 14.59 -10.23 -26.27
N PHE A 142 15.71 -10.98 -26.34
CA PHE A 142 16.07 -11.74 -27.56
C PHE A 142 15.29 -13.05 -27.69
N GLN A 143 14.78 -13.62 -26.59
CA GLN A 143 13.95 -14.82 -26.62
C GLN A 143 12.51 -14.43 -26.98
N ARG A 144 12.05 -14.87 -28.17
CA ARG A 144 10.64 -14.73 -28.57
C ARG A 144 9.84 -15.86 -27.92
N ASP A 145 9.49 -15.71 -26.66
CA ASP A 145 8.57 -16.59 -25.98
C ASP A 145 7.12 -16.12 -26.20
N LEU A 146 6.26 -17.00 -26.69
CA LEU A 146 4.84 -16.72 -26.92
C LEU A 146 4.08 -16.51 -25.59
N ASP A 147 4.60 -17.07 -24.50
CA ASP A 147 4.00 -17.00 -23.17
C ASP A 147 4.48 -15.80 -22.35
N SER A 148 5.43 -14.99 -22.87
CA SER A 148 5.98 -13.81 -22.17
C SER A 148 6.02 -12.59 -23.09
N PRO A 149 4.89 -11.89 -23.28
CA PRO A 149 4.83 -10.68 -24.12
C PRO A 149 5.68 -9.55 -23.54
N ALA A 150 6.16 -8.63 -24.40
CA ALA A 150 7.05 -7.53 -24.01
C ALA A 150 6.56 -6.69 -22.81
N PRO A 151 5.26 -6.38 -22.63
CA PRO A 151 4.79 -5.69 -21.41
C PRO A 151 5.06 -6.48 -20.13
N GLU A 152 4.92 -7.80 -20.15
CA GLU A 152 5.20 -8.66 -18.99
C GLU A 152 6.70 -8.74 -18.68
N GLN A 153 7.55 -8.75 -19.71
CA GLN A 153 9.01 -8.69 -19.52
C GLN A 153 9.44 -7.36 -18.89
N ILE A 154 8.81 -6.24 -19.29
CA ILE A 154 9.03 -4.94 -18.67
C ILE A 154 8.63 -4.96 -17.18
N GLU A 155 7.47 -5.54 -16.86
CA GLU A 155 6.99 -5.64 -15.48
C GLU A 155 7.92 -6.50 -14.61
N LYS A 156 8.46 -7.61 -15.15
CA LYS A 156 9.48 -8.44 -14.48
C LYS A 156 10.77 -7.67 -14.25
N ALA A 157 11.24 -6.94 -15.25
CA ALA A 157 12.45 -6.13 -15.15
C ALA A 157 12.30 -5.01 -14.11
N GLU A 158 11.17 -4.30 -14.10
CA GLU A 158 10.85 -3.30 -13.06
C GLU A 158 10.83 -3.94 -11.66
N ALA A 159 10.26 -5.13 -11.50
CA ALA A 159 10.21 -5.84 -10.23
C ALA A 159 11.61 -6.23 -9.73
N HIS A 160 12.49 -6.73 -10.61
CA HIS A 160 13.86 -7.10 -10.24
C HIS A 160 14.70 -5.87 -9.82
N LEU A 161 14.67 -4.80 -10.63
CA LEU A 161 15.36 -3.54 -10.29
C LEU A 161 14.84 -2.94 -8.98
N PHE A 162 13.56 -3.10 -8.75
CA PHE A 162 12.91 -2.61 -7.55
C PHE A 162 13.36 -3.40 -6.31
N ASN A 163 13.33 -4.75 -6.36
CA ASN A 163 13.80 -5.59 -5.25
C ASN A 163 15.26 -5.28 -4.89
N LEU A 164 16.11 -5.08 -5.90
CA LEU A 164 17.49 -4.67 -5.67
C LEU A 164 17.60 -3.30 -4.98
N ALA A 165 16.72 -2.35 -5.33
CA ALA A 165 16.69 -1.04 -4.68
C ALA A 165 16.18 -1.13 -3.22
N GLU A 166 15.28 -2.07 -2.91
CA GLU A 166 14.85 -2.35 -1.52
C GLU A 166 15.96 -2.98 -0.69
N ASP A 167 16.63 -3.99 -1.22
CA ASP A 167 17.79 -4.62 -0.56
C ASP A 167 18.91 -3.59 -0.37
N GLY A 168 19.01 -2.62 -1.28
CA GLY A 168 19.89 -1.46 -1.16
C GLY A 168 19.49 -0.48 -0.05
N GLN A 169 18.21 -0.36 0.28
CA GLN A 169 17.66 0.56 1.28
C GLN A 169 17.30 -0.13 2.62
N ALA A 170 17.72 -1.37 2.85
CA ALA A 170 17.50 -2.05 4.12
C ALA A 170 18.26 -1.35 5.29
N GLU A 171 18.06 -0.04 5.44
CA GLU A 171 18.28 0.74 6.66
C GLU A 171 17.07 0.61 7.59
N GLY A 172 16.55 -0.61 7.75
CA GLY A 172 15.58 -0.95 8.78
C GLY A 172 16.28 -1.21 10.11
N GLY A 173 16.87 -0.17 10.68
CA GLY A 173 17.49 -0.21 12.02
C GLY A 173 16.58 0.40 13.08
N PHE A 174 17.03 0.36 14.34
CA PHE A 174 16.38 1.08 15.45
C PHE A 174 16.45 2.59 15.21
N THR A 175 15.29 3.25 15.22
CA THR A 175 15.23 4.71 15.25
C THR A 175 15.49 5.19 16.69
N GLU A 176 16.43 6.09 16.89
CA GLU A 176 16.63 6.71 18.23
C GLU A 176 15.31 7.35 18.70
N PHE A 177 14.96 7.09 19.96
CA PHE A 177 13.75 7.68 20.57
C PHE A 177 13.70 9.22 20.44
N LYS A 178 14.86 9.88 20.51
CA LYS A 178 14.98 11.32 20.30
C LYS A 178 14.50 11.78 18.92
N ALA A 179 14.85 11.04 17.87
CA ALA A 179 14.42 11.32 16.50
C ALA A 179 12.91 11.09 16.34
N ALA A 180 12.41 9.95 16.84
CA ALA A 180 10.98 9.65 16.86
C ALA A 180 10.16 10.68 17.65
N LEU A 181 10.68 11.16 18.78
CA LEU A 181 10.05 12.21 19.59
C LEU A 181 9.99 13.55 18.85
N ALA A 182 11.06 13.94 18.16
CA ALA A 182 11.10 15.17 17.37
C ALA A 182 10.06 15.12 16.24
N GLU A 183 9.91 13.99 15.56
CA GLU A 183 8.90 13.80 14.52
C GLU A 183 7.48 13.85 15.09
N ALA A 184 7.23 13.18 16.22
CA ALA A 184 5.93 13.23 16.90
C ALA A 184 5.54 14.64 17.30
N ILE A 185 6.47 15.44 17.83
CA ILE A 185 6.25 16.84 18.18
C ILE A 185 5.93 17.67 16.94
N ALA A 186 6.67 17.48 15.84
CA ALA A 186 6.44 18.20 14.59
C ALA A 186 5.05 17.91 14.00
N VAL A 187 4.59 16.66 14.04
CA VAL A 187 3.23 16.26 13.62
C VAL A 187 2.17 16.91 14.50
N THR A 188 2.37 16.89 15.82
CA THR A 188 1.44 17.49 16.77
C THR A 188 1.38 19.02 16.60
N GLU A 189 2.52 19.69 16.41
CA GLU A 189 2.58 21.14 16.17
C GLU A 189 1.88 21.50 14.85
N ALA A 190 2.09 20.72 13.79
CA ALA A 190 1.41 20.93 12.51
C ALA A 190 -0.12 20.78 12.63
N ALA A 191 -0.60 19.83 13.42
CA ALA A 191 -2.02 19.67 13.71
C ALA A 191 -2.58 20.83 14.54
N PHE A 192 -1.83 21.28 15.55
CA PHE A 192 -2.23 22.43 16.39
C PHE A 192 -2.35 23.75 15.62
N ARG A 193 -1.49 23.94 14.60
CA ARG A 193 -1.49 25.16 13.76
C ARG A 193 -2.56 25.16 12.66
N ARG A 194 -3.20 24.01 12.37
CA ARG A 194 -4.29 23.94 11.38
C ARG A 194 -5.60 24.39 12.02
N ASP A 195 -6.34 25.25 11.33
CA ASP A 195 -7.71 25.57 11.69
C ASP A 195 -8.56 24.28 11.68
N GLY A 196 -9.10 23.90 12.84
CA GLY A 196 -9.85 22.67 13.04
C GLY A 196 -9.11 21.49 13.68
N GLY A 197 -7.77 21.61 13.93
CA GLY A 197 -7.02 20.65 14.75
C GLY A 197 -6.89 19.23 14.21
N LEU A 198 -7.13 19.00 12.90
CA LEU A 198 -7.00 17.68 12.28
C LEU A 198 -5.54 17.29 12.08
N ALA A 199 -5.15 16.17 12.68
CA ALA A 199 -3.82 15.60 12.51
C ALA A 199 -3.70 14.83 11.17
N GLY A 200 -4.79 14.17 10.72
CA GLY A 200 -4.90 13.43 9.47
C GLY A 200 -5.41 14.26 8.29
N LEU A 201 -5.62 13.59 7.14
CA LEU A 201 -6.30 14.16 5.98
C LEU A 201 -7.81 14.26 6.27
N SER A 202 -8.42 15.39 5.94
CA SER A 202 -9.86 15.54 6.05
C SER A 202 -10.60 14.63 5.08
N THR A 203 -11.68 14.01 5.54
CA THR A 203 -12.62 13.24 4.71
C THR A 203 -13.63 14.13 3.98
N GLY A 204 -13.70 15.43 4.34
CA GLY A 204 -14.74 16.37 3.91
C GLY A 204 -16.05 16.25 4.70
N LEU A 205 -16.12 15.32 5.66
CA LEU A 205 -17.30 15.05 6.49
C LEU A 205 -16.98 15.40 7.95
N ILE A 206 -17.53 16.50 8.44
CA ILE A 206 -17.14 17.14 9.70
C ILE A 206 -17.24 16.18 10.90
N ASP A 207 -18.36 15.48 11.04
CA ASP A 207 -18.57 14.58 12.18
C ASP A 207 -17.68 13.34 12.10
N LEU A 208 -17.41 12.86 10.88
CA LEU A 208 -16.48 11.77 10.65
C LEU A 208 -15.04 12.18 10.97
N ASP A 209 -14.64 13.37 10.55
CA ASP A 209 -13.34 13.96 10.85
C ASP A 209 -13.15 14.19 12.36
N ASN A 210 -14.18 14.67 13.05
CA ASN A 210 -14.15 14.85 14.51
C ASN A 210 -13.95 13.53 15.26
N LEU A 211 -14.56 12.43 14.77
CA LEU A 211 -14.46 11.12 15.41
C LEU A 211 -13.15 10.40 15.08
N LEU A 212 -12.66 10.52 13.84
CA LEU A 212 -11.43 9.86 13.36
C LEU A 212 -10.16 10.66 13.66
N GLY A 213 -10.23 11.99 13.79
CA GLY A 213 -9.07 12.87 13.74
C GLY A 213 -8.51 13.06 12.32
N GLY A 214 -9.31 12.70 11.29
CA GLY A 214 -8.91 12.61 9.90
C GLY A 214 -8.27 11.25 9.54
N LEU A 215 -7.82 11.09 8.29
CA LEU A 215 -7.13 9.89 7.81
C LEU A 215 -5.64 10.02 8.11
N HIS A 216 -5.11 9.19 9.00
CA HIS A 216 -3.71 9.26 9.43
C HIS A 216 -2.78 8.54 8.47
N SER A 217 -1.61 9.11 8.24
CA SER A 217 -0.54 8.46 7.47
C SER A 217 -0.17 7.11 8.07
N SER A 218 0.19 6.16 7.23
CA SER A 218 0.53 4.78 7.61
C SER A 218 -0.61 3.92 8.15
N ASP A 219 -1.86 4.44 8.20
CA ASP A 219 -3.01 3.67 8.63
C ASP A 219 -3.66 2.89 7.49
N LEU A 220 -4.12 1.69 7.83
CA LEU A 220 -5.03 0.89 7.02
C LEU A 220 -6.45 1.06 7.57
N LEU A 221 -7.29 1.74 6.78
CA LEU A 221 -8.69 1.95 7.10
C LEU A 221 -9.54 1.00 6.25
N ILE A 222 -10.42 0.26 6.89
CA ILE A 222 -11.37 -0.64 6.21
C ILE A 222 -12.76 -0.03 6.23
N LEU A 223 -13.35 0.14 5.05
CA LEU A 223 -14.73 0.56 4.88
C LEU A 223 -15.54 -0.62 4.37
N ALA A 224 -16.38 -1.21 5.20
CA ALA A 224 -17.12 -2.41 4.84
C ALA A 224 -18.63 -2.17 4.82
N ALA A 225 -19.31 -2.80 3.87
CA ALA A 225 -20.77 -2.71 3.74
C ALA A 225 -21.34 -3.88 2.95
N ARG A 226 -22.66 -4.08 3.08
CA ARG A 226 -23.41 -4.91 2.14
C ARG A 226 -23.56 -4.19 0.77
N PRO A 227 -23.79 -4.93 -0.33
CA PRO A 227 -24.04 -4.32 -1.64
C PRO A 227 -25.15 -3.27 -1.57
N ALA A 228 -25.02 -2.22 -2.37
CA ALA A 228 -25.96 -1.09 -2.48
C ALA A 228 -26.07 -0.16 -1.25
N MET A 229 -25.22 -0.33 -0.22
CA MET A 229 -25.19 0.59 0.93
C MET A 229 -24.44 1.89 0.66
N GLY A 230 -23.74 2.02 -0.48
CA GLY A 230 -23.00 3.23 -0.86
C GLY A 230 -21.52 3.20 -0.52
N LYS A 231 -20.91 2.01 -0.34
CA LYS A 231 -19.49 1.85 -0.02
C LYS A 231 -18.57 2.60 -0.98
N THR A 232 -18.65 2.31 -2.29
CA THR A 232 -17.88 2.99 -3.33
C THR A 232 -18.20 4.49 -3.38
N SER A 233 -19.45 4.89 -3.13
CA SER A 233 -19.85 6.30 -3.11
C SER A 233 -19.16 7.08 -2.01
N LEU A 234 -19.18 6.57 -0.77
CA LEU A 234 -18.47 7.23 0.35
C LEU A 234 -16.97 7.32 0.09
N ALA A 235 -16.35 6.24 -0.41
CA ALA A 235 -14.93 6.24 -0.74
C ALA A 235 -14.60 7.23 -1.86
N THR A 236 -15.47 7.37 -2.86
CA THR A 236 -15.33 8.35 -3.96
C THR A 236 -15.46 9.79 -3.43
N ASN A 237 -16.43 10.04 -2.55
CA ASN A 237 -16.59 11.36 -1.91
C ASN A 237 -15.34 11.74 -1.12
N ILE A 238 -14.84 10.84 -0.27
CA ILE A 238 -13.61 11.07 0.50
C ILE A 238 -12.42 11.31 -0.45
N ALA A 239 -12.22 10.46 -1.45
CA ALA A 239 -11.14 10.61 -2.42
C ALA A 239 -11.18 11.96 -3.14
N PHE A 240 -12.38 12.39 -3.52
CA PHE A 240 -12.60 13.67 -4.18
C PHE A 240 -12.33 14.86 -3.24
N ASP A 241 -12.82 14.80 -2.02
CA ASP A 241 -12.60 15.86 -1.03
C ASP A 241 -11.11 16.03 -0.70
N VAL A 242 -10.37 14.92 -0.50
CA VAL A 242 -8.91 14.94 -0.33
C VAL A 242 -8.24 15.57 -1.55
N ALA A 243 -8.54 15.11 -2.75
CA ALA A 243 -7.89 15.59 -3.97
C ALA A 243 -8.15 17.09 -4.26
N THR A 244 -9.32 17.61 -3.86
CA THR A 244 -9.69 19.01 -4.09
C THR A 244 -9.34 19.95 -2.95
N ALA A 245 -8.80 19.46 -1.83
CA ALA A 245 -8.46 20.28 -0.66
C ALA A 245 -7.54 21.45 -1.02
N SER A 246 -6.48 21.21 -1.81
CA SER A 246 -5.55 22.26 -2.26
C SER A 246 -6.15 23.22 -3.30
N ILE A 247 -7.23 22.83 -3.99
CA ILE A 247 -7.96 23.72 -4.89
C ILE A 247 -8.86 24.67 -4.11
N ARG A 248 -9.50 24.15 -3.05
CA ARG A 248 -10.35 24.93 -2.14
C ARG A 248 -9.53 25.88 -1.25
N ASP A 249 -8.38 25.43 -0.79
CA ASP A 249 -7.45 26.21 0.02
C ASP A 249 -6.05 26.17 -0.60
N PRO A 250 -5.65 27.22 -1.35
CA PRO A 250 -4.34 27.28 -2.02
C PRO A 250 -3.14 27.26 -1.07
N GLY A 251 -3.36 27.43 0.23
CA GLY A 251 -2.32 27.30 1.27
C GLY A 251 -1.95 25.87 1.59
N GLN A 252 -2.79 24.90 1.18
CA GLN A 252 -2.53 23.47 1.40
C GLN A 252 -1.70 22.85 0.27
N PRO A 253 -0.85 21.86 0.59
CA PRO A 253 -0.13 21.14 -0.45
C PRO A 253 -1.09 20.34 -1.33
N ARG A 254 -0.70 20.12 -2.59
CA ARG A 254 -1.44 19.24 -3.51
C ARG A 254 -1.53 17.85 -2.91
N GLN A 255 -2.72 17.25 -2.93
CA GLN A 255 -3.02 15.96 -2.31
C GLN A 255 -3.49 14.94 -3.38
N PRO A 256 -2.56 14.32 -4.13
CA PRO A 256 -2.92 13.33 -5.14
C PRO A 256 -3.47 12.06 -4.52
N VAL A 257 -4.49 11.49 -5.16
CA VAL A 257 -5.17 10.25 -4.73
C VAL A 257 -4.98 9.17 -5.78
N ALA A 258 -4.55 7.99 -5.37
CA ALA A 258 -4.57 6.78 -6.18
C ALA A 258 -5.86 6.00 -5.90
N PHE A 259 -6.67 5.77 -6.91
CA PHE A 259 -7.91 5.01 -6.79
C PHE A 259 -7.82 3.72 -7.64
N PHE A 260 -7.64 2.58 -6.96
CA PHE A 260 -7.66 1.26 -7.59
C PHE A 260 -9.10 0.73 -7.62
N SER A 261 -9.73 0.81 -8.78
CA SER A 261 -11.12 0.43 -9.00
C SER A 261 -11.21 -0.94 -9.65
N LEU A 262 -11.33 -1.99 -8.86
CA LEU A 262 -11.30 -3.38 -9.35
C LEU A 262 -12.68 -3.89 -9.78
N GLU A 263 -13.75 -3.16 -9.43
CA GLU A 263 -15.14 -3.52 -9.74
C GLU A 263 -15.71 -2.65 -10.87
N MET A 264 -15.33 -1.36 -10.91
CA MET A 264 -15.89 -0.39 -11.84
C MET A 264 -14.82 0.13 -12.79
N SER A 265 -15.20 0.42 -14.05
CA SER A 265 -14.29 1.11 -14.97
C SER A 265 -14.03 2.56 -14.56
N SER A 266 -12.90 3.10 -15.01
CA SER A 266 -12.53 4.51 -14.81
C SER A 266 -13.60 5.48 -15.28
N GLU A 267 -14.26 5.19 -16.42
CA GLU A 267 -15.38 5.96 -16.95
C GLU A 267 -16.59 5.98 -16.01
N GLN A 268 -16.96 4.81 -15.43
CA GLN A 268 -18.07 4.71 -14.49
C GLN A 268 -17.80 5.50 -13.20
N LEU A 269 -16.55 5.47 -12.71
CA LEU A 269 -16.15 6.24 -11.55
C LEU A 269 -16.20 7.75 -11.84
N ALA A 270 -15.67 8.17 -12.98
CA ALA A 270 -15.73 9.58 -13.42
C ALA A 270 -17.18 10.06 -13.57
N THR A 271 -18.07 9.24 -14.15
CA THR A 271 -19.50 9.55 -14.27
C THR A 271 -20.16 9.75 -12.91
N ARG A 272 -19.76 8.98 -11.90
CA ARG A 272 -20.25 9.13 -10.51
C ARG A 272 -19.81 10.44 -9.90
N ILE A 273 -18.55 10.83 -10.07
CA ILE A 273 -18.03 12.14 -9.61
C ILE A 273 -18.77 13.28 -10.31
N LEU A 274 -19.00 13.15 -11.61
CA LEU A 274 -19.78 14.14 -12.37
C LEU A 274 -21.22 14.28 -11.85
N ALA A 275 -21.90 13.17 -11.57
CA ALA A 275 -23.25 13.18 -11.00
C ALA A 275 -23.30 13.92 -9.65
N GLU A 276 -22.34 13.64 -8.79
CA GLU A 276 -22.21 14.30 -7.49
C GLU A 276 -21.99 15.81 -7.61
N ARG A 277 -21.15 16.23 -8.56
CA ARG A 277 -20.79 17.65 -8.74
C ARG A 277 -21.86 18.47 -9.42
N THR A 278 -22.54 17.89 -10.40
CA THR A 278 -23.58 18.58 -11.17
C THR A 278 -24.96 18.53 -10.52
N GLY A 279 -25.17 17.61 -9.56
CA GLY A 279 -26.51 17.31 -9.02
C GLY A 279 -27.41 16.57 -10.04
N ILE A 280 -26.86 16.12 -11.17
CA ILE A 280 -27.57 15.35 -12.15
C ILE A 280 -27.57 13.88 -11.79
N SER A 281 -28.72 13.23 -11.77
CA SER A 281 -28.81 11.81 -11.42
C SER A 281 -27.89 10.96 -12.30
N SER A 282 -27.16 10.02 -11.67
CA SER A 282 -26.28 9.07 -12.38
C SER A 282 -27.03 8.27 -13.46
N GLU A 283 -28.32 8.02 -13.27
CA GLU A 283 -29.17 7.35 -14.24
C GLU A 283 -29.38 8.20 -15.50
N LYS A 284 -29.67 9.50 -15.33
CA LYS A 284 -29.82 10.44 -16.47
C LYS A 284 -28.53 10.56 -17.26
N LEU A 285 -27.39 10.69 -16.59
CA LEU A 285 -26.07 10.72 -17.23
C LEU A 285 -25.82 9.46 -18.05
N ARG A 286 -26.08 8.30 -17.48
CA ARG A 286 -25.87 7.01 -18.17
C ARG A 286 -26.79 6.79 -19.35
N ARG A 287 -28.05 7.31 -19.30
CA ARG A 287 -29.02 7.18 -20.38
C ARG A 287 -28.92 8.29 -21.41
N GLY A 288 -28.10 9.31 -21.20
CA GLY A 288 -28.03 10.49 -22.08
C GLY A 288 -29.29 11.34 -22.09
N GLN A 289 -30.11 11.25 -21.03
CA GLN A 289 -31.37 11.98 -20.90
C GLN A 289 -31.10 13.36 -20.26
N LEU A 290 -30.37 14.19 -20.98
CA LEU A 290 -29.96 15.52 -20.57
C LEU A 290 -30.71 16.60 -21.35
N ASN A 291 -31.05 17.67 -20.67
CA ASN A 291 -31.47 18.91 -21.32
C ASN A 291 -30.26 19.84 -21.55
N ASP A 292 -30.44 20.97 -22.22
CA ASP A 292 -29.39 21.92 -22.55
C ASP A 292 -28.73 22.51 -21.27
N ASP A 293 -29.51 22.76 -20.21
CA ASP A 293 -29.00 23.24 -18.92
C ASP A 293 -28.15 22.17 -18.23
N ASP A 294 -28.59 20.91 -18.22
CA ASP A 294 -27.84 19.77 -17.67
C ASP A 294 -26.53 19.60 -18.42
N PHE A 295 -26.56 19.73 -19.76
CA PHE A 295 -25.34 19.63 -20.56
C PHE A 295 -24.37 20.79 -20.29
N GLY A 296 -24.89 22.02 -20.13
CA GLY A 296 -24.09 23.17 -19.75
C GLY A 296 -23.39 22.98 -18.39
N LYS A 297 -24.12 22.48 -17.37
CA LYS A 297 -23.55 22.13 -16.05
C LYS A 297 -22.47 21.05 -16.15
N LEU A 298 -22.70 20.05 -17.01
CA LEU A 298 -21.76 18.97 -17.23
C LEU A 298 -20.42 19.48 -17.80
N VAL A 299 -20.48 20.34 -18.82
CA VAL A 299 -19.30 20.94 -19.46
C VAL A 299 -18.53 21.79 -18.45
N GLN A 300 -19.22 22.62 -17.68
CA GLN A 300 -18.57 23.44 -16.65
C GLN A 300 -17.90 22.57 -15.56
N ALA A 301 -18.62 21.58 -15.05
CA ALA A 301 -18.05 20.65 -14.05
C ALA A 301 -16.85 19.89 -14.59
N SER A 302 -16.84 19.49 -15.86
CA SER A 302 -15.70 18.80 -16.47
C SER A 302 -14.43 19.66 -16.50
N GLN A 303 -14.56 20.96 -16.79
CA GLN A 303 -13.45 21.91 -16.77
C GLN A 303 -12.88 22.10 -15.34
N ASP A 304 -13.76 22.16 -14.34
CA ASP A 304 -13.34 22.29 -12.94
C ASP A 304 -12.64 21.00 -12.45
N LEU A 305 -13.09 19.85 -12.94
CA LEU A 305 -12.56 18.53 -12.56
C LEU A 305 -11.25 18.15 -13.25
N GLU A 306 -10.94 18.75 -14.42
CA GLU A 306 -9.73 18.44 -15.19
C GLU A 306 -8.44 18.56 -14.37
N ARG A 307 -8.40 19.47 -13.39
CA ARG A 307 -7.24 19.73 -12.55
C ARG A 307 -7.19 18.90 -11.28
N THR A 308 -8.21 18.08 -11.02
CA THR A 308 -8.30 17.26 -9.81
C THR A 308 -7.29 16.12 -9.86
N PRO A 309 -6.36 16.01 -8.90
CA PRO A 309 -5.29 15.02 -8.94
C PRO A 309 -5.75 13.65 -8.44
N ILE A 310 -6.74 13.05 -9.11
CA ILE A 310 -7.17 11.65 -8.90
C ILE A 310 -6.64 10.82 -10.05
N TYR A 311 -5.91 9.76 -9.71
CA TYR A 311 -5.35 8.80 -10.65
C TYR A 311 -6.08 7.47 -10.48
N ILE A 312 -6.77 7.03 -11.52
CA ILE A 312 -7.61 5.82 -11.48
C ILE A 312 -6.88 4.69 -12.20
N ASP A 313 -6.83 3.54 -11.54
CA ASP A 313 -6.36 2.28 -12.10
C ASP A 313 -7.50 1.28 -12.02
N ASP A 314 -8.04 0.88 -13.16
CA ASP A 314 -9.17 -0.06 -13.28
C ASP A 314 -8.73 -1.45 -13.76
N THR A 315 -7.44 -1.79 -13.57
CA THR A 315 -6.91 -3.12 -13.89
C THR A 315 -7.58 -4.18 -13.00
N PRO A 316 -8.31 -5.16 -13.59
CA PRO A 316 -9.01 -6.15 -12.81
C PRO A 316 -8.02 -7.12 -12.12
N ALA A 317 -8.40 -7.57 -10.92
CA ALA A 317 -7.67 -8.61 -10.19
C ALA A 317 -6.16 -8.33 -10.01
N ILE A 318 -5.80 -7.06 -9.76
CA ILE A 318 -4.41 -6.61 -9.60
C ILE A 318 -3.72 -7.35 -8.43
N PRO A 319 -2.49 -7.89 -8.62
CA PRO A 319 -1.68 -8.41 -7.53
C PRO A 319 -1.24 -7.30 -6.57
N ILE A 320 -1.09 -7.65 -5.27
CA ILE A 320 -0.64 -6.68 -4.25
C ILE A 320 0.74 -6.09 -4.57
N SER A 321 1.64 -6.88 -5.16
CA SER A 321 2.97 -6.44 -5.60
C SER A 321 2.89 -5.38 -6.70
N THR A 322 2.01 -5.58 -7.68
CA THR A 322 1.79 -4.63 -8.79
C THR A 322 1.17 -3.32 -8.28
N LEU A 323 0.16 -3.41 -7.39
CA LEU A 323 -0.41 -2.23 -6.74
C LEU A 323 0.68 -1.42 -6.01
N ARG A 324 1.52 -2.09 -5.24
CA ARG A 324 2.65 -1.48 -4.52
C ARG A 324 3.58 -0.72 -5.47
N THR A 325 3.97 -1.36 -6.57
CA THR A 325 4.86 -0.76 -7.58
C THR A 325 4.24 0.48 -8.23
N ARG A 326 2.96 0.40 -8.63
CA ARG A 326 2.24 1.52 -9.25
C ARG A 326 2.05 2.68 -8.27
N ALA A 327 1.67 2.41 -7.02
CA ALA A 327 1.51 3.43 -5.98
C ALA A 327 2.84 4.14 -5.67
N ARG A 328 3.96 3.42 -5.61
CA ARG A 328 5.30 4.01 -5.45
C ARG A 328 5.68 4.91 -6.63
N ARG A 329 5.45 4.44 -7.85
CA ARG A 329 5.71 5.22 -9.06
C ARG A 329 4.91 6.52 -9.03
N LEU A 330 3.62 6.46 -8.70
CA LEU A 330 2.78 7.64 -8.59
C LEU A 330 3.29 8.60 -7.51
N LYS A 331 3.65 8.08 -6.33
CA LYS A 331 4.20 8.90 -5.23
C LYS A 331 5.47 9.64 -5.65
N ARG A 332 6.37 8.99 -6.40
CA ARG A 332 7.61 9.60 -6.88
C ARG A 332 7.38 10.67 -7.94
N GLN A 333 6.41 10.47 -8.83
CA GLN A 333 6.18 11.37 -9.97
C GLN A 333 5.30 12.57 -9.63
N HIS A 334 4.29 12.36 -8.79
CA HIS A 334 3.24 13.36 -8.55
C HIS A 334 3.00 13.64 -7.07
N GLY A 335 3.63 12.89 -6.19
CA GLY A 335 3.24 12.81 -4.79
C GLY A 335 2.04 11.87 -4.61
N LEU A 336 1.72 11.52 -3.36
CA LEU A 336 0.58 10.66 -3.03
C LEU A 336 0.12 10.96 -1.61
N ALA A 337 -1.16 11.26 -1.45
CA ALA A 337 -1.77 11.59 -0.17
C ALA A 337 -2.69 10.48 0.34
N LEU A 338 -3.39 9.75 -0.55
CA LEU A 338 -4.34 8.71 -0.20
C LEU A 338 -4.31 7.60 -1.25
N ILE A 339 -4.43 6.35 -0.79
CA ILE A 339 -4.70 5.19 -1.65
C ILE A 339 -6.10 4.68 -1.33
N VAL A 340 -6.94 4.49 -2.36
CA VAL A 340 -8.25 3.84 -2.24
C VAL A 340 -8.24 2.55 -3.05
N VAL A 341 -8.79 1.46 -2.47
CA VAL A 341 -8.87 0.15 -3.12
C VAL A 341 -10.32 -0.36 -3.07
N ASP A 342 -10.99 -0.43 -4.22
CA ASP A 342 -12.38 -0.90 -4.32
C ASP A 342 -12.46 -2.19 -5.15
N TYR A 343 -12.60 -3.36 -4.56
CA TYR A 343 -12.55 -3.77 -3.16
C TYR A 343 -11.55 -4.94 -2.97
N LEU A 344 -11.03 -5.09 -1.78
CA LEU A 344 -9.89 -5.99 -1.49
C LEU A 344 -10.10 -7.46 -1.87
N GLN A 345 -11.35 -7.98 -1.83
CA GLN A 345 -11.64 -9.37 -2.23
C GLN A 345 -11.49 -9.64 -3.74
N LEU A 346 -11.34 -8.62 -4.58
CA LEU A 346 -11.02 -8.77 -6.00
C LEU A 346 -9.52 -8.77 -6.29
N MET A 347 -8.69 -8.42 -5.30
CA MET A 347 -7.23 -8.48 -5.44
C MET A 347 -6.73 -9.91 -5.49
N ARG A 348 -5.50 -10.08 -5.97
CA ARG A 348 -4.76 -11.33 -5.95
C ARG A 348 -3.53 -11.24 -5.08
N PRO A 349 -3.11 -12.34 -4.44
CA PRO A 349 -1.79 -12.43 -3.82
C PRO A 349 -0.67 -12.31 -4.86
N SER A 350 0.56 -12.07 -4.40
CA SER A 350 1.71 -12.01 -5.30
C SER A 350 1.93 -13.34 -6.04
N PRO A 351 2.39 -13.31 -7.30
CA PRO A 351 2.66 -14.53 -8.07
C PRO A 351 3.64 -15.46 -7.37
N GLY A 352 3.48 -16.77 -7.56
CA GLY A 352 4.38 -17.79 -7.02
C GLY A 352 3.98 -18.40 -5.68
N MET A 353 2.98 -17.89 -5.00
CA MET A 353 2.46 -18.49 -3.76
C MET A 353 1.26 -19.39 -4.06
N ARG A 354 1.36 -20.69 -3.72
CA ARG A 354 0.20 -21.59 -3.70
C ARG A 354 -0.57 -21.35 -2.42
N ILE A 355 -1.80 -20.84 -2.55
CA ILE A 355 -2.68 -20.58 -1.42
C ILE A 355 -3.94 -21.41 -1.65
N ASP A 356 -4.19 -22.35 -0.72
CA ASP A 356 -5.31 -23.28 -0.82
C ASP A 356 -6.58 -22.76 -0.11
N ASN A 357 -6.48 -21.62 0.61
CA ASN A 357 -7.57 -21.11 1.44
C ASN A 357 -7.80 -19.61 1.22
N ARG A 358 -9.05 -19.24 0.88
CA ARG A 358 -9.48 -17.86 0.67
C ARG A 358 -9.19 -16.92 1.86
N VAL A 359 -9.29 -17.45 3.09
CA VAL A 359 -8.98 -16.68 4.31
C VAL A 359 -7.51 -16.27 4.35
N GLN A 360 -6.60 -17.17 3.95
CA GLN A 360 -5.16 -16.87 3.88
C GLN A 360 -4.85 -15.84 2.79
N GLU A 361 -5.52 -15.96 1.65
CA GLU A 361 -5.38 -15.02 0.53
C GLU A 361 -5.73 -13.59 0.98
N ILE A 362 -6.88 -13.42 1.63
CA ILE A 362 -7.32 -12.11 2.13
C ILE A 362 -6.38 -11.60 3.24
N SER A 363 -5.88 -12.51 4.10
CA SER A 363 -4.91 -12.16 5.13
C SER A 363 -3.61 -11.57 4.55
N MET A 364 -3.09 -12.20 3.50
CA MET A 364 -1.89 -11.70 2.82
C MET A 364 -2.13 -10.34 2.14
N ILE A 365 -3.32 -10.15 1.55
CA ILE A 365 -3.70 -8.88 0.94
C ILE A 365 -3.78 -7.78 2.00
N SER A 366 -4.44 -8.03 3.15
CA SER A 366 -4.58 -7.02 4.21
C SER A 366 -3.22 -6.65 4.82
N GLN A 367 -2.36 -7.63 5.09
CA GLN A 367 -0.99 -7.40 5.56
C GLN A 367 -0.17 -6.62 4.54
N GLY A 368 -0.30 -6.97 3.25
CA GLY A 368 0.36 -6.26 2.16
C GLY A 368 -0.09 -4.80 2.05
N LEU A 369 -1.40 -4.52 2.17
CA LEU A 369 -1.93 -3.15 2.18
C LEU A 369 -1.44 -2.36 3.40
N LYS A 370 -1.37 -2.97 4.59
CA LYS A 370 -0.80 -2.33 5.78
C LYS A 370 0.70 -2.04 5.62
N ALA A 371 1.43 -2.96 5.00
CA ALA A 371 2.85 -2.74 4.68
C ALA A 371 3.02 -1.56 3.71
N ILE A 372 2.19 -1.46 2.67
CA ILE A 372 2.19 -0.34 1.70
C ILE A 372 1.87 0.99 2.41
N ALA A 373 0.87 1.01 3.30
CA ALA A 373 0.53 2.21 4.05
C ALA A 373 1.73 2.74 4.86
N LYS A 374 2.43 1.84 5.57
CA LYS A 374 3.63 2.19 6.35
C LYS A 374 4.79 2.63 5.47
N GLU A 375 5.10 1.86 4.43
CA GLU A 375 6.21 2.10 3.53
C GLU A 375 6.07 3.43 2.79
N LEU A 376 4.88 3.69 2.26
CA LEU A 376 4.59 4.92 1.55
C LEU A 376 4.22 6.07 2.50
N ASN A 377 4.11 5.84 3.80
CA ASN A 377 3.64 6.83 4.78
C ASN A 377 2.40 7.60 4.28
N VAL A 378 1.38 6.84 3.85
CA VAL A 378 0.07 7.35 3.38
C VAL A 378 -1.06 6.49 3.92
N PRO A 379 -2.24 7.06 4.21
CA PRO A 379 -3.41 6.25 4.53
C PRO A 379 -3.86 5.40 3.34
N VAL A 380 -4.28 4.18 3.64
CA VAL A 380 -4.90 3.26 2.69
C VAL A 380 -6.34 3.01 3.10
N LEU A 381 -7.30 3.44 2.29
CA LEU A 381 -8.72 3.17 2.45
C LEU A 381 -9.11 1.97 1.59
N ALA A 382 -9.21 0.79 2.19
CA ALA A 382 -9.58 -0.43 1.49
C ALA A 382 -11.06 -0.78 1.75
N LEU A 383 -11.78 -1.03 0.67
CA LEU A 383 -13.18 -1.39 0.74
C LEU A 383 -13.34 -2.90 0.89
N SER A 384 -14.32 -3.32 1.68
CA SER A 384 -14.61 -4.74 1.94
C SER A 384 -16.10 -5.04 1.83
N GLN A 385 -16.43 -6.21 1.32
CA GLN A 385 -17.81 -6.69 1.31
C GLN A 385 -18.09 -7.53 2.54
N LEU A 386 -19.23 -7.29 3.18
CA LEU A 386 -19.67 -8.04 4.37
C LEU A 386 -20.32 -9.37 4.01
N SER A 387 -20.22 -10.32 4.94
CA SER A 387 -20.92 -11.60 4.87
C SER A 387 -22.45 -11.42 4.77
N ARG A 388 -23.12 -12.37 4.09
CA ARG A 388 -24.59 -12.39 3.99
C ARG A 388 -25.27 -12.68 5.34
N ALA A 389 -24.55 -13.18 6.32
CA ALA A 389 -25.06 -13.49 7.67
C ALA A 389 -25.67 -12.27 8.37
N VAL A 390 -25.19 -11.06 8.06
CA VAL A 390 -25.76 -9.79 8.57
C VAL A 390 -27.25 -9.65 8.26
N GLU A 391 -27.70 -10.13 7.09
CA GLU A 391 -29.11 -9.98 6.66
C GLU A 391 -30.07 -10.93 7.36
N GLN A 392 -29.53 -11.97 8.04
CA GLN A 392 -30.31 -12.96 8.77
C GLN A 392 -30.63 -12.55 10.22
N ARG A 393 -29.94 -11.48 10.71
CA ARG A 393 -30.18 -10.96 12.06
C ARG A 393 -31.40 -10.04 12.10
N GLU A 394 -31.99 -9.90 13.26
CA GLU A 394 -33.05 -8.93 13.54
C GLU A 394 -32.49 -7.51 13.44
N ASP A 395 -31.40 -7.21 14.16
CA ASP A 395 -30.62 -6.01 13.98
C ASP A 395 -29.58 -6.24 12.88
N LYS A 396 -29.76 -5.52 11.76
CA LYS A 396 -28.93 -5.61 10.57
C LYS A 396 -27.74 -4.63 10.59
N ARG A 397 -27.50 -3.94 11.72
CA ARG A 397 -26.28 -3.14 11.88
C ARG A 397 -25.05 -4.04 11.88
N PRO A 398 -24.06 -3.75 11.01
CA PRO A 398 -22.86 -4.56 10.92
C PRO A 398 -22.03 -4.53 12.20
N VAL A 399 -21.37 -5.63 12.51
CA VAL A 399 -20.40 -5.78 13.60
C VAL A 399 -19.09 -6.40 13.08
N LEU A 400 -18.00 -6.34 13.86
CA LEU A 400 -16.69 -6.89 13.43
C LEU A 400 -16.75 -8.36 13.02
N ALA A 401 -17.60 -9.17 13.65
CA ALA A 401 -17.80 -10.57 13.28
C ALA A 401 -18.35 -10.78 11.85
N ASP A 402 -18.92 -9.75 11.22
CA ASP A 402 -19.43 -9.83 9.85
C ASP A 402 -18.32 -9.73 8.79
N LEU A 403 -17.09 -9.37 9.19
CA LEU A 403 -15.87 -9.51 8.42
C LEU A 403 -15.32 -10.97 8.43
N ARG A 404 -16.10 -11.95 8.80
CA ARG A 404 -15.76 -13.31 9.26
C ARG A 404 -14.96 -14.19 8.28
N GLU A 405 -14.99 -13.93 6.99
CA GLU A 405 -14.08 -14.58 6.02
C GLU A 405 -12.66 -13.97 6.07
N SER A 406 -12.43 -13.04 6.97
CA SER A 406 -11.26 -12.16 7.02
C SER A 406 -10.93 -11.72 8.45
N GLY A 407 -10.88 -12.66 9.40
CA GLY A 407 -10.49 -12.34 10.79
C GLY A 407 -9.13 -11.62 10.90
N SER A 408 -8.29 -11.77 9.89
CA SER A 408 -7.04 -11.04 9.74
C SER A 408 -7.23 -9.57 9.36
N ILE A 409 -8.27 -9.21 8.57
CA ILE A 409 -8.55 -7.80 8.24
C ILE A 409 -8.78 -7.01 9.53
N GLU A 410 -9.55 -7.59 10.47
CA GLU A 410 -9.77 -6.95 11.76
C GLU A 410 -8.47 -6.74 12.53
N GLN A 411 -7.54 -7.69 12.49
CA GLN A 411 -6.26 -7.59 13.22
C GLN A 411 -5.34 -6.55 12.59
N ASP A 412 -5.22 -6.53 11.27
CA ASP A 412 -4.29 -5.69 10.50
C ASP A 412 -4.76 -4.24 10.42
N ALA A 413 -6.08 -3.99 10.35
CA ALA A 413 -6.65 -2.66 10.23
C ALA A 413 -6.44 -1.80 11.49
N ASP A 414 -6.15 -0.53 11.29
CA ASP A 414 -6.10 0.47 12.36
C ASP A 414 -7.50 1.02 12.64
N VAL A 415 -8.31 1.16 11.60
CA VAL A 415 -9.70 1.62 11.68
C VAL A 415 -10.60 0.69 10.88
N VAL A 416 -11.76 0.31 11.45
CA VAL A 416 -12.82 -0.43 10.76
C VAL A 416 -14.12 0.36 10.85
N MET A 417 -14.65 0.69 9.68
CA MET A 417 -15.88 1.44 9.50
C MET A 417 -16.92 0.59 8.75
N PHE A 418 -18.17 0.67 9.18
CA PHE A 418 -19.30 0.07 8.48
C PHE A 418 -20.28 1.12 8.01
N ILE A 419 -20.92 0.88 6.85
CA ILE A 419 -22.04 1.69 6.40
C ILE A 419 -23.33 0.89 6.61
N PHE A 420 -24.29 1.53 7.27
CA PHE A 420 -25.63 1.02 7.45
C PHE A 420 -26.65 2.06 6.99
N ARG A 421 -27.67 1.62 6.22
CA ARG A 421 -28.79 2.45 5.78
C ARG A 421 -30.09 1.70 6.08
N GLU A 422 -30.80 2.22 7.08
CA GLU A 422 -32.08 1.66 7.49
C GLU A 422 -33.13 1.76 6.39
N GLU A 423 -33.14 2.91 5.66
CA GLU A 423 -34.02 3.16 4.51
C GLU A 423 -33.99 2.02 3.49
N TYR A 424 -32.78 1.49 3.20
CA TYR A 424 -32.62 0.40 2.23
C TYR A 424 -33.33 -0.89 2.64
N TYR A 425 -33.35 -1.19 3.92
CA TYR A 425 -34.04 -2.38 4.45
C TYR A 425 -35.53 -2.15 4.57
N LEU A 426 -35.96 -0.96 4.99
CA LEU A 426 -37.37 -0.58 5.06
C LEU A 426 -38.03 -0.60 3.68
N ALA A 427 -37.35 -0.09 2.64
CA ALA A 427 -37.86 -0.12 1.27
C ALA A 427 -38.12 -1.54 0.74
N LYS A 428 -37.39 -2.56 1.28
CA LYS A 428 -37.58 -3.98 0.94
C LYS A 428 -38.60 -4.69 1.82
N ALA A 429 -39.00 -4.07 2.92
CA ALA A 429 -39.85 -4.67 3.94
C ALA A 429 -41.26 -4.03 3.95
N GLU A 430 -41.70 -3.50 2.79
CA GLU A 430 -43.05 -2.95 2.66
C GLU A 430 -44.09 -3.99 3.09
N PRO A 431 -45.00 -3.65 4.03
CA PRO A 431 -45.99 -4.55 4.50
C PRO A 431 -46.99 -4.96 3.42
N VAL A 432 -47.18 -6.25 3.22
CA VAL A 432 -48.25 -6.81 2.39
C VAL A 432 -49.37 -7.32 3.28
N GLN A 433 -50.63 -7.08 2.89
CA GLN A 433 -51.78 -7.55 3.66
C GLN A 433 -51.78 -9.08 3.75
N ARG A 434 -51.89 -9.61 4.95
CA ARG A 434 -51.96 -11.05 5.19
C ARG A 434 -53.41 -11.58 4.99
N PRO A 435 -53.58 -12.83 4.52
CA PRO A 435 -54.94 -13.37 4.21
C PRO A 435 -55.95 -13.30 5.37
N GLU A 436 -55.48 -13.33 6.60
CA GLU A 436 -56.34 -13.33 7.83
C GLU A 436 -56.30 -11.96 8.56
N GLU A 437 -55.71 -10.92 7.96
CA GLU A 437 -55.51 -9.60 8.56
C GLU A 437 -56.69 -8.68 8.21
N SER A 438 -57.28 -8.02 9.21
CA SER A 438 -58.31 -7.01 8.95
C SER A 438 -57.68 -5.79 8.24
N PRO A 439 -58.46 -5.10 7.35
CA PRO A 439 -57.96 -3.89 6.68
C PRO A 439 -57.45 -2.80 7.62
N GLU A 440 -58.08 -2.63 8.77
CA GLU A 440 -57.64 -1.65 9.80
C GLU A 440 -56.24 -1.98 10.35
N LYS A 441 -56.02 -3.26 10.75
CA LYS A 441 -54.67 -3.67 11.25
C LYS A 441 -53.61 -3.58 10.20
N PHE A 442 -53.94 -3.84 8.95
CA PHE A 442 -53.00 -3.63 7.84
C PHE A 442 -52.68 -2.16 7.68
N HIS A 443 -53.67 -1.27 7.76
CA HIS A 443 -53.45 0.18 7.63
C HIS A 443 -52.58 0.72 8.75
N ASP A 444 -52.85 0.38 10.00
CA ASP A 444 -52.01 0.76 11.14
C ASP A 444 -50.53 0.31 10.97
N ARG A 445 -50.34 -0.93 10.49
CA ARG A 445 -48.99 -1.47 10.28
C ARG A 445 -48.30 -0.81 9.11
N HIS A 446 -49.02 -0.46 8.06
CA HIS A 446 -48.51 0.27 6.90
C HIS A 446 -48.15 1.71 7.27
N ASP A 447 -48.99 2.39 8.07
CA ASP A 447 -48.72 3.75 8.54
C ASP A 447 -47.47 3.80 9.45
N GLN A 448 -47.33 2.81 10.35
CA GLN A 448 -46.10 2.69 11.17
C GLN A 448 -44.85 2.47 10.29
N TRP A 449 -44.96 1.68 9.24
CA TRP A 449 -43.85 1.50 8.28
C TRP A 449 -43.56 2.79 7.51
N LEU A 450 -44.55 3.54 7.07
CA LEU A 450 -44.38 4.85 6.44
C LEU A 450 -43.66 5.85 7.36
N ASP A 451 -44.04 5.88 8.64
CA ASP A 451 -43.37 6.74 9.62
C ASP A 451 -41.90 6.35 9.80
N LEU A 452 -41.59 5.06 9.83
CA LEU A 452 -40.20 4.59 9.89
C LEU A 452 -39.43 4.97 8.62
N CYS A 453 -40.02 4.80 7.43
CA CYS A 453 -39.43 5.23 6.16
C CYS A 453 -39.12 6.75 6.16
N ASN A 454 -40.06 7.58 6.62
CA ASN A 454 -39.88 9.04 6.70
C ASN A 454 -38.74 9.41 7.65
N ARG A 455 -38.62 8.74 8.81
CA ARG A 455 -37.53 8.98 9.77
C ARG A 455 -36.17 8.52 9.25
N ALA A 456 -36.12 7.45 8.46
CA ALA A 456 -34.90 6.88 7.91
C ALA A 456 -34.47 7.51 6.57
N TYR A 457 -35.33 8.30 5.96
CA TYR A 457 -35.12 8.87 4.64
C TYR A 457 -33.83 9.70 4.57
N GLY A 458 -32.99 9.38 3.58
CA GLY A 458 -31.73 10.07 3.32
C GLY A 458 -30.68 9.90 4.43
N LYS A 459 -30.89 9.05 5.46
CA LYS A 459 -29.92 8.82 6.54
C LYS A 459 -29.04 7.62 6.23
N ALA A 460 -27.75 7.81 6.47
CA ALA A 460 -26.76 6.76 6.44
C ALA A 460 -25.93 6.84 7.73
N GLU A 461 -25.74 5.72 8.37
CA GLU A 461 -24.92 5.60 9.58
C GLU A 461 -23.54 5.03 9.21
N VAL A 462 -22.46 5.73 9.60
CA VAL A 462 -21.10 5.22 9.52
C VAL A 462 -20.69 4.80 10.93
N ILE A 463 -20.51 3.49 11.14
CA ILE A 463 -20.22 2.89 12.44
C ILE A 463 -18.73 2.59 12.51
N ILE A 464 -17.99 3.27 13.38
CA ILE A 464 -16.58 3.02 13.66
C ILE A 464 -16.51 1.96 14.77
N SER A 465 -16.29 0.70 14.37
CA SER A 465 -16.28 -0.44 15.30
C SER A 465 -14.89 -0.78 15.82
N LYS A 466 -13.83 -0.28 15.15
CA LYS A 466 -12.44 -0.37 15.61
C LYS A 466 -11.72 0.91 15.27
N GLN A 467 -10.96 1.44 16.23
CA GLN A 467 -10.00 2.53 16.05
C GLN A 467 -8.86 2.34 17.05
N ARG A 468 -7.62 2.21 16.55
CA ARG A 468 -6.46 1.97 17.44
C ARG A 468 -6.07 3.19 18.27
N HIS A 469 -6.27 4.37 17.71
CA HIS A 469 -5.78 5.63 18.27
C HIS A 469 -6.89 6.58 18.69
N GLY A 470 -8.15 6.12 18.76
CA GLY A 470 -9.29 6.95 19.10
C GLY A 470 -10.50 6.16 19.58
N PRO A 471 -11.61 6.83 19.89
CA PRO A 471 -12.83 6.21 20.35
C PRO A 471 -13.57 5.53 19.20
N THR A 472 -14.33 4.49 19.52
CA THR A 472 -15.35 3.92 18.63
C THR A 472 -16.66 4.71 18.79
N GLY A 473 -17.52 4.65 17.77
CA GLY A 473 -18.78 5.37 17.77
C GLY A 473 -19.51 5.28 16.44
N SER A 474 -20.56 6.05 16.27
CA SER A 474 -21.27 6.16 15.00
C SER A 474 -21.54 7.61 14.62
N VAL A 475 -21.54 7.88 13.32
CA VAL A 475 -21.82 9.18 12.73
C VAL A 475 -22.98 9.03 11.77
N THR A 476 -23.96 9.91 11.86
CA THR A 476 -25.05 10.00 10.90
C THR A 476 -24.68 10.96 9.78
N LEU A 477 -24.77 10.51 8.55
CA LEU A 477 -24.56 11.30 7.34
C LEU A 477 -25.86 11.38 6.54
N HIS A 478 -25.98 12.40 5.70
CA HIS A 478 -27.02 12.45 4.68
C HIS A 478 -26.56 11.72 3.42
N PHE A 479 -27.39 10.86 2.86
CA PHE A 479 -27.13 10.16 1.60
C PHE A 479 -28.21 10.45 0.56
N GLU A 480 -27.80 11.04 -0.54
CA GLU A 480 -28.66 11.30 -1.70
C GLU A 480 -28.51 10.19 -2.75
N GLY A 481 -29.52 9.35 -2.88
CA GLY A 481 -29.46 8.18 -3.77
C GLY A 481 -29.34 8.51 -5.25
N ALA A 482 -29.93 9.63 -5.73
CA ALA A 482 -29.93 10.03 -7.13
C ALA A 482 -28.52 10.37 -7.64
N THR A 483 -27.75 11.10 -6.85
CA THR A 483 -26.39 11.54 -7.13
C THR A 483 -25.32 10.66 -6.48
N THR A 484 -25.73 9.69 -5.64
CA THR A 484 -24.87 8.81 -4.85
C THR A 484 -23.90 9.58 -3.93
N LYS A 485 -24.35 10.73 -3.41
CA LYS A 485 -23.56 11.66 -2.61
C LYS A 485 -23.81 11.46 -1.12
N PHE A 486 -22.70 11.44 -0.34
CA PHE A 486 -22.74 11.62 1.11
C PHE A 486 -22.41 13.07 1.46
N SER A 487 -23.09 13.59 2.48
CA SER A 487 -22.85 14.93 3.02
C SER A 487 -23.09 14.97 4.53
N ASN A 488 -22.68 16.05 5.16
CA ASN A 488 -22.93 16.25 6.58
C ASN A 488 -24.44 16.25 6.87
N TYR A 489 -24.85 15.55 7.93
CA TYR A 489 -26.24 15.55 8.37
C TYR A 489 -26.48 16.75 9.29
N VAL A 490 -27.45 17.59 8.93
CA VAL A 490 -27.90 18.71 9.76
C VAL A 490 -29.20 18.27 10.44
N SER A 491 -29.20 18.11 11.77
CA SER A 491 -30.45 17.84 12.50
C SER A 491 -31.36 19.06 12.44
N GLU A 492 -32.68 18.83 12.34
CA GLU A 492 -33.67 19.90 12.31
C GLU A 492 -33.61 20.82 13.55
N ASP A 493 -33.08 20.31 14.67
CA ASP A 493 -32.88 21.06 15.89
C ASP A 493 -31.80 22.17 15.80
N HIS A 494 -30.98 22.18 14.74
CA HIS A 494 -29.91 23.14 14.53
C HIS A 494 -30.19 24.16 13.40
N VAL A 495 -31.38 24.11 12.81
CA VAL A 495 -31.81 25.13 11.84
C VAL A 495 -32.27 26.37 12.66
N PRO A 496 -31.56 27.52 12.57
CA PRO A 496 -32.04 28.72 13.24
C PRO A 496 -33.42 29.06 12.67
N ALA A 497 -34.41 29.18 13.54
CA ALA A 497 -35.74 29.66 13.13
C ALA A 497 -35.56 31.06 12.50
N HIS A 498 -35.91 31.18 11.23
CA HIS A 498 -35.93 32.43 10.50
C HIS A 498 -37.08 33.34 10.99
#